data_54e98334a5d23d734646f66f26963cc8
#
_entry.id   54e98334a5d23d734646f66f26963cc8
#
_cell.length_a   1.000
_cell.length_b   1.000
_cell.length_c   1.000
_cell.angle_alpha   90.00
_cell.angle_beta   90.00
_cell.angle_gamma   90.00
#
_symmetry.space_group_name_H-M   'P 1'
#
loop_
_entity.id
_entity.type
_entity.pdbx_description
1 polymer ?
#
loop_
_entity_poly.entity_id
_entity_poly.type
_entity_poly.pdbx_seq_one_letter_code
_entity_poly.pdbx_strand_id
1 'polypeptide(L)'
;MRTLAHFIARDLWHDRLRSLLTVLSLAVVVVAFLLLASLAGVFQAFGKQSRVTNNLVIISADALDPMESSLSPDLLQTARQIAPDQVQRAFPMLFRHLTIQGRILQVSAVPLEELAGAVGLTLLSGSWPTAARQVVMSTGVARATAWQVGSTVYIYGADFQITGLVQSAGDDYGALWMTYPEGQRLFGMARGFQIAVLPLVPSADPETVRRKLQSDPRLSAHYAVYLENALSDRYSQVNHNLLTLSDLLALVSLSAITFGIYNATSLTLAERGHEVNLLRVIGFTQARLRGFLFARTLVLTLAAYALGWAAALMLIHYLAAHLPIELLVAPLNLSLSPSAALLGMGLAGFFAFLGTWFTTQRLAALSPLAGRE
;
A
#
# COMPACT_ATOMS: atom_id res chain seq x y z
N MET A 1 25.44 -1.43 36.46
CA MET A 1 24.21 -1.31 35.67
C MET A 1 22.94 -1.08 36.51
N ARG A 2 22.71 -1.80 37.60
CA ARG A 2 21.53 -1.60 38.49
C ARG A 2 21.39 -0.18 39.06
N THR A 3 22.49 0.45 39.43
CA THR A 3 22.55 1.82 39.97
C THR A 3 22.13 2.89 38.95
N LEU A 4 22.53 2.72 37.67
CA LEU A 4 22.21 3.66 36.60
C LEU A 4 20.68 3.60 36.24
N ALA A 5 20.11 2.41 36.17
CA ALA A 5 18.67 2.23 35.89
C ALA A 5 17.82 2.82 37.02
N HIS A 6 18.22 2.61 38.27
CA HIS A 6 17.51 3.19 39.42
C HIS A 6 17.59 4.72 39.44
N PHE A 7 18.75 5.29 39.05
CA PHE A 7 18.93 6.73 38.95
C PHE A 7 18.07 7.34 37.84
N ILE A 8 18.02 6.70 36.67
CA ILE A 8 17.17 7.12 35.56
C ILE A 8 15.68 7.08 35.94
N ALA A 9 15.23 5.99 36.57
CA ALA A 9 13.84 5.87 37.01
C ALA A 9 13.45 6.95 38.00
N ARG A 10 14.33 7.29 38.97
CA ARG A 10 14.09 8.35 39.95
C ARG A 10 14.09 9.75 39.31
N ASP A 11 14.95 10.01 38.34
CA ASP A 11 15.01 11.25 37.58
C ASP A 11 13.76 11.46 36.74
N LEU A 12 13.32 10.41 36.04
CA LEU A 12 12.07 10.45 35.26
C LEU A 12 10.82 10.65 36.12
N TRP A 13 10.83 10.09 37.33
CA TRP A 13 9.73 10.26 38.30
C TRP A 13 9.72 11.66 38.93
N HIS A 14 10.85 12.26 39.13
CA HIS A 14 10.96 13.62 39.66
C HIS A 14 10.36 14.64 38.65
N ASP A 15 10.67 14.50 37.36
CA ASP A 15 10.16 15.33 36.28
C ASP A 15 9.02 14.66 35.50
N ARG A 16 8.11 14.00 36.20
CA ARG A 16 7.05 13.17 35.60
C ARG A 16 6.20 13.89 34.55
N LEU A 17 5.81 15.15 34.78
CA LEU A 17 4.97 15.91 33.86
C LEU A 17 5.70 16.18 32.54
N ARG A 18 6.97 16.59 32.61
CA ARG A 18 7.80 16.84 31.43
C ARG A 18 8.10 15.54 30.68
N SER A 19 8.46 14.49 31.40
CA SER A 19 8.71 13.17 30.81
C SER A 19 7.45 12.64 30.11
N LEU A 20 6.28 12.80 30.71
CA LEU A 20 4.99 12.44 30.13
C LEU A 20 4.68 13.24 28.85
N LEU A 21 4.85 14.58 28.90
CA LEU A 21 4.63 15.43 27.71
C LEU A 21 5.58 15.08 26.57
N THR A 22 6.85 14.77 26.87
CA THR A 22 7.82 14.32 25.87
C THR A 22 7.40 12.98 25.28
N VAL A 23 6.99 12.02 26.11
CA VAL A 23 6.51 10.71 25.64
C VAL A 23 5.27 10.86 24.76
N LEU A 24 4.29 11.68 25.18
CA LEU A 24 3.06 11.92 24.41
C LEU A 24 3.36 12.59 23.07
N SER A 25 4.18 13.64 23.05
CA SER A 25 4.53 14.33 21.81
C SER A 25 5.24 13.41 20.83
N LEU A 26 6.19 12.61 21.28
CA LEU A 26 6.87 11.62 20.45
C LEU A 26 5.93 10.48 20.03
N ALA A 27 5.02 10.04 20.91
CA ALA A 27 4.04 9.01 20.58
C ALA A 27 3.11 9.43 19.43
N VAL A 28 2.67 10.70 19.41
CA VAL A 28 1.85 11.23 18.29
C VAL A 28 2.60 11.15 16.97
N VAL A 29 3.89 11.47 16.94
CA VAL A 29 4.71 11.37 15.72
C VAL A 29 4.89 9.91 15.31
N VAL A 30 5.07 9.00 16.27
CA VAL A 30 5.14 7.55 16.01
C VAL A 30 3.83 7.03 15.44
N VAL A 31 2.67 7.44 15.96
CA VAL A 31 1.35 7.09 15.40
C VAL A 31 1.26 7.52 13.95
N ALA A 32 1.58 8.79 13.65
CA ALA A 32 1.55 9.31 12.29
C ALA A 32 2.46 8.51 11.35
N PHE A 33 3.69 8.21 11.77
CA PHE A 33 4.62 7.39 11.00
C PHE A 33 4.07 5.98 10.73
N LEU A 34 3.53 5.31 11.74
CA LEU A 34 3.01 3.95 11.61
C LEU A 34 1.76 3.90 10.71
N LEU A 35 0.89 4.91 10.77
CA LEU A 35 -0.26 5.02 9.88
C LEU A 35 0.17 5.21 8.43
N LEU A 36 1.15 6.08 8.18
CA LEU A 36 1.71 6.29 6.84
C LEU A 36 2.41 5.04 6.31
N ALA A 37 3.18 4.34 7.16
CA ALA A 37 3.81 3.08 6.79
C ALA A 37 2.79 1.98 6.48
N SER A 38 1.67 1.93 7.24
CA SER A 38 0.55 1.02 6.96
C SER A 38 -0.10 1.34 5.63
N LEU A 39 -0.33 2.62 5.33
CA LEU A 39 -0.90 3.07 4.06
C LEU A 39 0.05 2.74 2.89
N ALA A 40 1.35 3.00 3.03
CA ALA A 40 2.36 2.63 2.04
C ALA A 40 2.37 1.11 1.79
N GLY A 41 2.22 0.29 2.83
CA GLY A 41 2.11 -1.16 2.72
C GLY A 41 0.92 -1.61 1.87
N VAL A 42 -0.24 -0.95 2.02
CA VAL A 42 -1.41 -1.19 1.19
C VAL A 42 -1.10 -0.90 -0.27
N PHE A 43 -0.54 0.27 -0.59
CA PHE A 43 -0.18 0.63 -1.97
C PHE A 43 0.88 -0.30 -2.57
N GLN A 44 1.87 -0.73 -1.79
CA GLN A 44 2.86 -1.71 -2.25
C GLN A 44 2.22 -3.08 -2.54
N ALA A 45 1.26 -3.48 -1.74
CA ALA A 45 0.50 -4.70 -1.99
C ALA A 45 -0.28 -4.59 -3.31
N PHE A 46 -0.92 -3.46 -3.60
CA PHE A 46 -1.55 -3.19 -4.89
C PHE A 46 -0.58 -3.31 -6.08
N GLY A 47 0.62 -2.75 -5.98
CA GLY A 47 1.61 -2.79 -7.06
C GLY A 47 2.24 -4.16 -7.30
N LYS A 48 2.36 -5.01 -6.26
CA LYS A 48 2.99 -6.34 -6.37
C LYS A 48 2.09 -7.42 -6.95
N GLN A 49 0.81 -7.15 -7.12
CA GLN A 49 -0.19 -8.13 -7.54
C GLN A 49 -0.36 -8.26 -9.04
N SER A 50 0.42 -7.52 -9.82
CA SER A 50 0.56 -7.77 -11.24
C SER A 50 1.04 -9.20 -11.46
N ARG A 51 0.14 -10.05 -11.93
CA ARG A 51 0.50 -11.41 -12.35
C ARG A 51 1.65 -11.36 -13.34
N VAL A 52 2.63 -12.20 -13.15
CA VAL A 52 3.52 -12.58 -14.23
C VAL A 52 2.71 -13.48 -15.18
N THR A 53 1.91 -12.85 -16.04
CA THR A 53 1.23 -13.55 -17.13
C THR A 53 2.03 -13.37 -18.39
N ASN A 54 2.02 -14.39 -19.24
CA ASN A 54 2.56 -14.31 -20.60
C ASN A 54 1.54 -13.68 -21.58
N ASN A 55 0.59 -12.88 -21.06
CA ASN A 55 -0.43 -12.27 -21.89
C ASN A 55 0.04 -10.91 -22.42
N LEU A 56 -0.35 -10.62 -23.65
CA LEU A 56 -0.35 -9.27 -24.16
C LEU A 56 -1.76 -8.70 -24.07
N VAL A 57 -1.85 -7.39 -23.93
CA VAL A 57 -3.10 -6.64 -23.93
C VAL A 57 -3.02 -5.51 -24.93
N ILE A 58 -4.11 -5.28 -25.65
CA ILE A 58 -4.24 -4.18 -26.61
C ILE A 58 -5.33 -3.25 -26.10
N ILE A 59 -5.05 -1.95 -26.15
CA ILE A 59 -5.99 -0.85 -25.87
C ILE A 59 -5.90 0.20 -26.99
N SER A 60 -6.84 1.15 -27.06
CA SER A 60 -6.71 2.31 -27.94
C SER A 60 -5.46 3.11 -27.60
N ALA A 61 -4.75 3.61 -28.61
CA ALA A 61 -3.51 4.35 -28.42
C ALA A 61 -3.72 5.71 -27.73
N ASP A 62 -4.89 6.31 -27.93
CA ASP A 62 -5.33 7.59 -27.38
C ASP A 62 -5.99 7.46 -25.98
N ALA A 63 -6.30 6.23 -25.55
CA ALA A 63 -6.91 6.01 -24.25
C ALA A 63 -5.91 6.25 -23.11
N LEU A 64 -6.27 7.15 -22.20
CA LEU A 64 -5.52 7.39 -20.96
C LEU A 64 -5.80 6.30 -19.93
N ASP A 65 -7.01 5.74 -19.95
CA ASP A 65 -7.49 4.66 -19.09
C ASP A 65 -8.09 3.53 -19.96
N PRO A 66 -7.85 2.22 -19.66
CA PRO A 66 -8.49 1.13 -20.39
C PRO A 66 -10.01 1.22 -20.41
N MET A 67 -10.65 1.84 -19.41
CA MET A 67 -12.11 2.05 -19.42
C MET A 67 -12.58 2.99 -20.53
N GLU A 68 -11.72 3.88 -21.00
CA GLU A 68 -11.99 4.80 -22.12
C GLU A 68 -11.67 4.16 -23.47
N SER A 69 -10.98 3.03 -23.46
CA SER A 69 -10.61 2.33 -24.69
C SER A 69 -11.83 1.76 -25.40
N SER A 70 -11.84 1.89 -26.71
CA SER A 70 -12.86 1.32 -27.58
C SER A 70 -12.21 0.61 -28.76
N LEU A 71 -12.34 -0.70 -28.79
CA LEU A 71 -11.71 -1.57 -29.77
C LEU A 71 -12.76 -2.20 -30.69
N SER A 72 -12.42 -2.30 -32.00
CA SER A 72 -13.25 -2.99 -32.98
C SER A 72 -13.13 -4.52 -32.84
N PRO A 73 -14.23 -5.28 -33.08
CA PRO A 73 -14.17 -6.73 -33.07
C PRO A 73 -13.14 -7.35 -34.03
N ASP A 74 -12.90 -6.70 -35.19
CA ASP A 74 -11.95 -7.15 -36.22
C ASP A 74 -10.49 -7.19 -35.70
N LEU A 75 -10.21 -6.42 -34.65
CA LEU A 75 -8.87 -6.38 -34.01
C LEU A 75 -8.40 -7.74 -33.55
N LEU A 76 -9.29 -8.55 -32.96
CA LEU A 76 -8.96 -9.88 -32.46
C LEU A 76 -8.45 -10.80 -33.57
N GLN A 77 -9.11 -10.76 -34.75
CA GLN A 77 -8.69 -11.52 -35.90
C GLN A 77 -7.40 -10.99 -36.49
N THR A 78 -7.27 -9.67 -36.61
CA THR A 78 -6.03 -9.01 -37.09
C THR A 78 -4.83 -9.37 -36.23
N ALA A 79 -4.93 -9.29 -34.91
CA ALA A 79 -3.85 -9.65 -34.00
C ALA A 79 -3.40 -11.12 -34.16
N ARG A 80 -4.35 -12.05 -34.34
CA ARG A 80 -4.05 -13.47 -34.60
C ARG A 80 -3.41 -13.68 -35.97
N GLN A 81 -3.78 -12.92 -36.99
CA GLN A 81 -3.16 -13.03 -38.33
C GLN A 81 -1.71 -12.54 -38.34
N ILE A 82 -1.37 -11.53 -37.51
CA ILE A 82 0.00 -11.00 -37.44
C ILE A 82 0.94 -12.01 -36.77
N ALA A 83 0.48 -12.72 -35.74
CA ALA A 83 1.30 -13.63 -34.96
C ALA A 83 0.60 -15.01 -34.74
N PRO A 84 0.27 -15.77 -35.81
CA PRO A 84 -0.60 -16.94 -35.72
C PRO A 84 -0.01 -18.08 -34.87
N ASP A 85 1.32 -18.26 -34.87
CA ASP A 85 2.00 -19.34 -34.14
C ASP A 85 2.35 -18.96 -32.70
N GLN A 86 2.17 -17.69 -32.33
CA GLN A 86 2.60 -17.14 -31.05
C GLN A 86 1.43 -16.71 -30.16
N VAL A 87 0.33 -16.25 -30.77
CA VAL A 87 -0.91 -15.89 -30.09
C VAL A 87 -1.84 -17.09 -30.06
N GLN A 88 -1.98 -17.70 -28.90
CA GLN A 88 -2.82 -18.89 -28.73
C GLN A 88 -4.29 -18.57 -28.97
N ARG A 89 -4.77 -17.50 -28.37
CA ARG A 89 -6.12 -16.98 -28.51
C ARG A 89 -6.12 -15.44 -28.44
N ALA A 90 -7.20 -14.85 -28.89
CA ALA A 90 -7.46 -13.43 -28.66
C ALA A 90 -8.94 -13.29 -28.28
N PHE A 91 -9.22 -12.67 -27.16
CA PHE A 91 -10.59 -12.49 -26.67
C PHE A 91 -10.83 -11.09 -26.12
N PRO A 92 -12.10 -10.64 -26.17
CA PRO A 92 -12.49 -9.34 -25.67
C PRO A 92 -12.70 -9.36 -24.16
N MET A 93 -12.39 -8.26 -23.52
CA MET A 93 -12.70 -8.00 -22.12
C MET A 93 -13.37 -6.64 -21.96
N LEU A 94 -14.42 -6.63 -21.16
CA LEU A 94 -15.09 -5.43 -20.68
C LEU A 94 -14.96 -5.36 -19.17
N PHE A 95 -14.84 -4.15 -18.63
CA PHE A 95 -14.91 -3.95 -17.20
C PHE A 95 -15.38 -2.54 -16.86
N ARG A 96 -15.98 -2.39 -15.69
CA ARG A 96 -16.35 -1.10 -15.12
C ARG A 96 -16.25 -1.15 -13.60
N HIS A 97 -15.93 0.00 -13.02
CA HIS A 97 -16.09 0.22 -11.60
C HIS A 97 -17.51 0.73 -11.35
N LEU A 98 -18.28 -0.02 -10.57
CA LEU A 98 -19.67 0.29 -10.27
C LEU A 98 -19.86 0.41 -8.76
N THR A 99 -20.65 1.41 -8.33
CA THR A 99 -21.05 1.51 -6.92
C THR A 99 -22.21 0.57 -6.67
N ILE A 100 -21.98 -0.50 -5.94
CA ILE A 100 -22.95 -1.54 -5.59
C ILE A 100 -23.11 -1.56 -4.08
N GLN A 101 -24.27 -1.22 -3.57
CA GLN A 101 -24.55 -1.12 -2.12
C GLN A 101 -23.56 -0.23 -1.35
N GLY A 102 -23.19 0.92 -1.95
CA GLY A 102 -22.26 1.88 -1.37
C GLY A 102 -20.78 1.52 -1.52
N ARG A 103 -20.44 0.41 -2.21
CA ARG A 103 -19.06 -0.03 -2.45
C ARG A 103 -18.71 0.07 -3.92
N ILE A 104 -17.52 0.54 -4.23
CA ILE A 104 -17.00 0.54 -5.59
C ILE A 104 -16.41 -0.84 -5.87
N LEU A 105 -17.05 -1.59 -6.76
CA LEU A 105 -16.62 -2.92 -7.16
C LEU A 105 -16.28 -2.94 -8.65
N GLN A 106 -15.21 -3.61 -9.01
CA GLN A 106 -14.92 -3.90 -10.40
C GLN A 106 -15.82 -5.03 -10.89
N VAL A 107 -16.58 -4.77 -11.94
CA VAL A 107 -17.39 -5.76 -12.65
C VAL A 107 -16.74 -6.02 -13.99
N SER A 108 -16.31 -7.24 -14.23
CA SER A 108 -15.59 -7.66 -15.44
C SER A 108 -16.40 -8.67 -16.23
N ALA A 109 -16.30 -8.60 -17.55
CA ALA A 109 -16.97 -9.52 -18.45
C ALA A 109 -16.00 -10.03 -19.52
N VAL A 110 -15.91 -11.36 -19.62
CA VAL A 110 -15.08 -12.09 -20.59
C VAL A 110 -15.86 -13.30 -21.13
N PRO A 111 -15.46 -13.91 -22.25
CA PRO A 111 -16.02 -15.18 -22.69
C PRO A 111 -15.90 -16.24 -21.58
N LEU A 112 -16.92 -17.08 -21.46
CA LEU A 112 -17.02 -18.05 -20.35
C LEU A 112 -15.81 -19.00 -20.27
N GLU A 113 -15.34 -19.49 -21.43
CA GLU A 113 -14.19 -20.36 -21.52
C GLU A 113 -12.87 -19.71 -21.06
N GLU A 114 -12.81 -18.39 -21.01
CA GLU A 114 -11.62 -17.63 -20.58
C GLU A 114 -11.59 -17.34 -19.09
N LEU A 115 -12.72 -17.50 -18.38
CA LEU A 115 -12.80 -17.24 -16.94
C LEU A 115 -11.82 -18.13 -16.15
N ALA A 116 -11.84 -19.43 -16.39
CA ALA A 116 -10.94 -20.37 -15.73
C ALA A 116 -9.57 -20.46 -16.42
N GLY A 117 -9.52 -20.20 -17.73
CA GLY A 117 -8.32 -20.32 -18.55
C GLY A 117 -7.39 -19.12 -18.45
N ALA A 118 -7.52 -18.19 -19.39
CA ALA A 118 -6.60 -17.06 -19.52
C ALA A 118 -6.71 -16.03 -18.38
N VAL A 119 -7.91 -15.83 -17.83
CA VAL A 119 -8.12 -14.99 -16.64
C VAL A 119 -7.63 -15.68 -15.37
N GLY A 120 -7.61 -17.03 -15.38
CA GLY A 120 -7.04 -17.88 -14.32
C GLY A 120 -7.78 -17.76 -12.99
N LEU A 121 -9.10 -17.75 -13.04
CA LEU A 121 -9.93 -17.88 -11.85
C LEU A 121 -10.10 -19.34 -11.48
N THR A 122 -10.04 -19.66 -10.20
CA THR A 122 -10.34 -20.98 -9.66
C THR A 122 -11.68 -20.95 -8.98
N LEU A 123 -12.63 -21.77 -9.43
CA LEU A 123 -13.92 -21.91 -8.79
C LEU A 123 -13.77 -22.68 -7.47
N LEU A 124 -14.10 -22.04 -6.34
CA LEU A 124 -14.04 -22.65 -5.01
C LEU A 124 -15.37 -23.31 -4.61
N SER A 125 -16.49 -22.69 -4.98
CA SER A 125 -17.83 -23.22 -4.70
C SER A 125 -18.85 -22.68 -5.69
N GLY A 126 -19.97 -23.40 -5.87
CA GLY A 126 -21.02 -23.04 -6.82
C GLY A 126 -20.72 -23.44 -8.24
N SER A 127 -21.14 -22.65 -9.21
CA SER A 127 -20.99 -22.90 -10.66
C SER A 127 -20.62 -21.66 -11.41
N TRP A 128 -20.02 -21.82 -12.60
CA TRP A 128 -19.81 -20.72 -13.54
C TRP A 128 -21.15 -20.16 -14.04
N PRO A 129 -21.19 -18.84 -14.40
CA PRO A 129 -22.41 -18.24 -14.92
C PRO A 129 -22.73 -18.81 -16.31
N THR A 130 -23.85 -19.49 -16.44
CA THR A 130 -24.31 -20.11 -17.71
C THR A 130 -25.53 -19.43 -18.30
N ALA A 131 -26.23 -18.61 -17.52
CA ALA A 131 -27.43 -17.89 -17.94
C ALA A 131 -27.25 -16.37 -17.80
N ALA A 132 -28.20 -15.64 -18.34
CA ALA A 132 -28.26 -14.20 -18.16
C ALA A 132 -28.43 -13.84 -16.67
N ARG A 133 -27.90 -12.66 -16.29
CA ARG A 133 -27.96 -12.14 -14.92
C ARG A 133 -27.36 -13.06 -13.86
N GLN A 134 -26.32 -13.77 -14.23
CA GLN A 134 -25.51 -14.56 -13.32
C GLN A 134 -24.08 -13.98 -13.22
N VAL A 135 -23.54 -13.99 -12.02
CA VAL A 135 -22.17 -13.53 -11.74
C VAL A 135 -21.48 -14.49 -10.80
N VAL A 136 -20.16 -14.58 -10.90
CA VAL A 136 -19.32 -15.15 -9.85
C VAL A 136 -18.63 -14.02 -9.10
N MET A 137 -18.41 -14.21 -7.81
CA MET A 137 -17.74 -13.23 -6.96
C MET A 137 -16.38 -13.74 -6.49
N SER A 138 -15.44 -12.84 -6.29
CA SER A 138 -14.17 -13.18 -5.66
C SER A 138 -14.33 -13.38 -4.16
N THR A 139 -13.38 -14.11 -3.55
CA THR A 139 -13.29 -14.29 -2.10
C THR A 139 -13.15 -12.95 -1.36
N GLY A 140 -12.52 -11.95 -1.98
CA GLY A 140 -12.43 -10.59 -1.45
C GLY A 140 -13.80 -9.93 -1.31
N VAL A 141 -14.65 -10.02 -2.34
CA VAL A 141 -16.04 -9.52 -2.28
C VAL A 141 -16.82 -10.24 -1.20
N ALA A 142 -16.75 -11.58 -1.16
CA ALA A 142 -17.47 -12.36 -0.16
C ALA A 142 -17.10 -11.95 1.28
N ARG A 143 -15.82 -11.73 1.55
CA ARG A 143 -15.35 -11.25 2.86
C ARG A 143 -15.84 -9.84 3.19
N ALA A 144 -15.88 -8.97 2.18
CA ALA A 144 -16.22 -7.55 2.37
C ALA A 144 -17.74 -7.30 2.48
N THR A 145 -18.58 -8.16 1.89
CA THR A 145 -20.02 -7.88 1.72
C THR A 145 -20.94 -8.82 2.48
N ALA A 146 -20.45 -9.89 3.06
CA ALA A 146 -21.26 -10.99 3.60
C ALA A 146 -22.18 -11.69 2.57
N TRP A 147 -21.99 -11.44 1.26
CA TRP A 147 -22.73 -12.17 0.22
C TRP A 147 -22.27 -13.62 0.14
N GLN A 148 -23.19 -14.47 -0.25
CA GLN A 148 -22.96 -15.91 -0.40
C GLN A 148 -23.40 -16.37 -1.79
N VAL A 149 -22.95 -17.55 -2.19
CA VAL A 149 -23.47 -18.21 -3.40
C VAL A 149 -24.98 -18.41 -3.23
N GLY A 150 -25.76 -17.99 -4.24
CA GLY A 150 -27.21 -17.95 -4.19
C GLY A 150 -27.79 -16.58 -3.83
N SER A 151 -27.01 -15.65 -3.29
CA SER A 151 -27.45 -14.28 -3.01
C SER A 151 -27.78 -13.55 -4.30
N THR A 152 -28.73 -12.60 -4.23
CA THR A 152 -29.05 -11.67 -5.31
C THR A 152 -28.40 -10.32 -5.03
N VAL A 153 -27.75 -9.75 -6.03
CA VAL A 153 -27.12 -8.43 -5.97
C VAL A 153 -27.68 -7.53 -7.07
N TYR A 154 -28.05 -6.31 -6.70
CA TYR A 154 -28.55 -5.33 -7.64
C TYR A 154 -27.40 -4.59 -8.31
N ILE A 155 -27.24 -4.77 -9.62
CA ILE A 155 -26.15 -4.18 -10.41
C ILE A 155 -26.78 -3.39 -11.55
N TYR A 156 -26.54 -2.08 -11.56
CA TYR A 156 -26.87 -1.17 -12.67
C TYR A 156 -28.30 -1.32 -13.23
N GLY A 157 -29.29 -1.39 -12.32
CA GLY A 157 -30.70 -1.45 -12.72
C GLY A 157 -31.28 -2.87 -12.86
N ALA A 158 -30.51 -3.91 -12.56
CA ALA A 158 -30.97 -5.29 -12.69
C ALA A 158 -30.48 -6.18 -11.52
N ASP A 159 -31.27 -7.18 -11.20
CA ASP A 159 -30.90 -8.20 -10.21
C ASP A 159 -30.04 -9.28 -10.85
N PHE A 160 -28.91 -9.57 -10.21
CA PHE A 160 -27.96 -10.61 -10.60
C PHE A 160 -27.84 -11.66 -9.49
N GLN A 161 -27.86 -12.92 -9.86
CA GLN A 161 -27.63 -14.03 -8.94
C GLN A 161 -26.15 -14.36 -8.88
N ILE A 162 -25.61 -14.46 -7.66
CA ILE A 162 -24.26 -14.95 -7.42
C ILE A 162 -24.29 -16.47 -7.52
N THR A 163 -23.68 -17.04 -8.56
CA THR A 163 -23.70 -18.48 -8.82
C THR A 163 -22.46 -19.19 -8.31
N GLY A 164 -21.36 -18.49 -8.09
CA GLY A 164 -20.13 -19.10 -7.64
C GLY A 164 -19.21 -18.15 -6.90
N LEU A 165 -18.33 -18.75 -6.10
CA LEU A 165 -17.23 -18.10 -5.42
C LEU A 165 -15.94 -18.50 -6.10
N VAL A 166 -15.15 -17.51 -6.53
CA VAL A 166 -13.90 -17.73 -7.24
C VAL A 166 -12.72 -17.13 -6.49
N GLN A 167 -11.57 -17.76 -6.65
CA GLN A 167 -10.28 -17.25 -6.24
C GLN A 167 -9.50 -16.86 -7.49
N SER A 168 -8.98 -15.66 -7.52
CA SER A 168 -7.99 -15.25 -8.52
C SER A 168 -6.60 -15.71 -8.06
N ALA A 169 -5.72 -16.08 -8.99
CA ALA A 169 -4.33 -16.39 -8.67
C ALA A 169 -3.50 -15.12 -8.31
N GLY A 170 -4.04 -13.92 -8.55
CA GLY A 170 -3.60 -12.66 -7.94
C GLY A 170 -4.63 -12.28 -6.89
N ASP A 171 -4.30 -11.38 -5.96
CA ASP A 171 -5.16 -11.08 -4.82
C ASP A 171 -6.59 -10.67 -5.17
N ASP A 172 -7.47 -10.99 -4.21
CA ASP A 172 -8.91 -10.86 -4.22
C ASP A 172 -9.39 -9.40 -4.20
N TYR A 173 -9.08 -8.64 -5.24
CA TYR A 173 -9.64 -7.30 -5.36
C TYR A 173 -11.06 -7.34 -5.88
N GLY A 174 -11.99 -7.57 -5.00
CA GLY A 174 -13.38 -7.16 -5.09
C GLY A 174 -14.04 -7.23 -6.47
N ALA A 175 -13.70 -8.22 -7.29
CA ALA A 175 -14.24 -8.33 -8.63
C ALA A 175 -15.45 -9.24 -8.68
N LEU A 176 -16.47 -8.78 -9.40
CA LEU A 176 -17.56 -9.60 -9.90
C LEU A 176 -17.27 -9.93 -11.37
N TRP A 177 -17.51 -11.18 -11.77
CA TRP A 177 -17.25 -11.64 -13.11
C TRP A 177 -18.53 -12.19 -13.73
N MET A 178 -18.77 -11.82 -15.00
CA MET A 178 -19.91 -12.28 -15.79
C MET A 178 -19.47 -12.69 -17.18
N THR A 179 -20.37 -13.27 -17.92
CA THR A 179 -20.12 -13.61 -19.33
C THR A 179 -20.05 -12.36 -20.20
N TYR A 180 -19.26 -12.40 -21.26
CA TYR A 180 -19.10 -11.28 -22.18
C TYR A 180 -20.41 -10.75 -22.76
N PRO A 181 -21.36 -11.58 -23.23
CA PRO A 181 -22.66 -11.09 -23.74
C PRO A 181 -23.48 -10.33 -22.68
N GLU A 182 -23.35 -10.74 -21.41
CA GLU A 182 -24.04 -10.05 -20.31
C GLU A 182 -23.39 -8.69 -20.03
N GLY A 183 -22.06 -8.63 -20.06
CA GLY A 183 -21.33 -7.36 -19.94
C GLY A 183 -21.64 -6.39 -21.05
N GLN A 184 -21.76 -6.87 -22.30
CA GLN A 184 -22.16 -6.02 -23.42
C GLN A 184 -23.53 -5.37 -23.19
N ARG A 185 -24.50 -6.17 -22.69
CA ARG A 185 -25.85 -5.65 -22.38
C ARG A 185 -25.82 -4.66 -21.22
N LEU A 186 -25.12 -5.02 -20.14
CA LEU A 186 -25.07 -4.21 -18.92
C LEU A 186 -24.36 -2.86 -19.16
N PHE A 187 -23.26 -2.87 -19.89
CA PHE A 187 -22.43 -1.67 -20.12
C PHE A 187 -22.86 -0.86 -21.35
N GLY A 188 -23.86 -1.33 -22.09
CA GLY A 188 -24.36 -0.66 -23.31
C GLY A 188 -23.35 -0.71 -24.47
N MET A 189 -22.44 -1.67 -24.49
CA MET A 189 -21.40 -1.84 -25.50
C MET A 189 -21.81 -2.91 -26.52
N ALA A 190 -22.85 -2.65 -27.31
CA ALA A 190 -23.35 -3.62 -28.27
C ALA A 190 -22.33 -3.98 -29.37
N ARG A 191 -21.39 -3.07 -29.67
CA ARG A 191 -20.32 -3.28 -30.67
C ARG A 191 -19.00 -2.81 -30.05
N GLY A 192 -17.99 -3.68 -30.09
CA GLY A 192 -16.66 -3.37 -29.55
C GLY A 192 -16.46 -3.82 -28.10
N PHE A 193 -15.28 -3.56 -27.62
CA PHE A 193 -14.81 -3.95 -26.27
C PHE A 193 -13.68 -2.99 -25.83
N GLN A 194 -13.26 -3.07 -24.58
CA GLN A 194 -12.27 -2.15 -24.02
C GLN A 194 -10.85 -2.68 -24.12
N ILE A 195 -10.65 -3.96 -23.85
CA ILE A 195 -9.34 -4.60 -23.87
C ILE A 195 -9.40 -5.86 -24.74
N ALA A 196 -8.41 -6.04 -25.62
CA ALA A 196 -8.11 -7.33 -26.21
C ALA A 196 -7.04 -8.02 -25.37
N VAL A 197 -7.34 -9.21 -24.88
CA VAL A 197 -6.37 -10.06 -24.17
C VAL A 197 -5.86 -11.13 -25.12
N LEU A 198 -4.54 -11.27 -25.21
CA LEU A 198 -3.85 -12.19 -26.09
C LEU A 198 -2.93 -13.11 -25.26
N PRO A 199 -3.42 -14.25 -24.79
CA PRO A 199 -2.57 -15.29 -24.25
C PRO A 199 -1.59 -15.80 -25.29
N LEU A 200 -0.31 -15.84 -24.94
CA LEU A 200 0.73 -16.35 -25.80
C LEU A 200 0.98 -17.84 -25.53
N VAL A 201 1.50 -18.53 -26.53
CA VAL A 201 2.01 -19.89 -26.31
C VAL A 201 3.19 -19.84 -25.33
N PRO A 202 3.40 -20.87 -24.49
CA PRO A 202 4.44 -20.86 -23.45
C PRO A 202 5.86 -20.65 -23.97
N SER A 203 6.12 -21.02 -25.25
CA SER A 203 7.42 -20.87 -25.91
C SER A 203 7.65 -19.49 -26.53
N ALA A 204 6.64 -18.62 -26.59
CA ALA A 204 6.77 -17.30 -27.19
C ALA A 204 7.43 -16.32 -26.22
N ASP A 205 8.37 -15.52 -26.74
CA ASP A 205 8.89 -14.36 -26.02
C ASP A 205 7.90 -13.19 -26.12
N PRO A 206 7.29 -12.78 -25.01
CA PRO A 206 6.23 -11.76 -25.03
C PRO A 206 6.69 -10.42 -25.62
N GLU A 207 7.95 -10.03 -25.37
CA GLU A 207 8.45 -8.75 -25.85
C GLU A 207 8.69 -8.77 -27.38
N THR A 208 9.10 -9.90 -27.91
CA THR A 208 9.25 -10.06 -29.38
C THR A 208 7.89 -10.02 -30.06
N VAL A 209 6.88 -10.69 -29.50
CA VAL A 209 5.50 -10.67 -30.05
C VAL A 209 4.91 -9.27 -29.93
N ARG A 210 5.10 -8.61 -28.81
CA ARG A 210 4.65 -7.22 -28.58
C ARG A 210 5.22 -6.29 -29.65
N ARG A 211 6.53 -6.32 -29.90
CA ARG A 211 7.18 -5.51 -30.94
C ARG A 211 6.66 -5.82 -32.33
N LYS A 212 6.44 -7.10 -32.65
CA LYS A 212 5.89 -7.54 -33.91
C LYS A 212 4.47 -6.98 -34.15
N LEU A 213 3.60 -7.08 -33.13
CA LEU A 213 2.25 -6.52 -33.20
C LEU A 213 2.27 -4.99 -33.29
N GLN A 214 3.12 -4.31 -32.46
CA GLN A 214 3.19 -2.86 -32.44
C GLN A 214 3.79 -2.26 -33.72
N SER A 215 4.65 -2.99 -34.46
CA SER A 215 5.22 -2.54 -35.72
C SER A 215 4.31 -2.72 -36.93
N ASP A 216 3.23 -3.48 -36.83
CA ASP A 216 2.30 -3.69 -37.93
C ASP A 216 1.43 -2.42 -38.14
N PRO A 217 1.41 -1.84 -39.36
CA PRO A 217 0.63 -0.62 -39.66
C PRO A 217 -0.85 -0.74 -39.34
N ARG A 218 -1.42 -1.96 -39.39
CA ARG A 218 -2.85 -2.18 -39.08
C ARG A 218 -3.15 -1.96 -37.59
N LEU A 219 -2.16 -2.06 -36.73
CA LEU A 219 -2.32 -1.87 -35.27
C LEU A 219 -1.72 -0.56 -34.78
N SER A 220 -0.50 -0.22 -35.23
CA SER A 220 0.29 0.89 -34.68
C SER A 220 -0.38 2.26 -34.82
N ALA A 221 -1.25 2.46 -35.79
CA ALA A 221 -1.93 3.74 -36.02
C ALA A 221 -2.98 4.08 -34.95
N HIS A 222 -3.63 3.07 -34.37
CA HIS A 222 -4.80 3.28 -33.51
C HIS A 222 -4.74 2.54 -32.18
N TYR A 223 -3.79 1.59 -32.03
CA TYR A 223 -3.74 0.69 -30.88
C TYR A 223 -2.36 0.63 -30.27
N ALA A 224 -2.33 0.44 -28.97
CA ALA A 224 -1.10 0.25 -28.20
C ALA A 224 -1.09 -1.16 -27.59
N VAL A 225 0.04 -1.85 -27.76
CA VAL A 225 0.23 -3.22 -27.30
C VAL A 225 1.14 -3.20 -26.06
N TYR A 226 0.67 -3.75 -24.98
CA TYR A 226 1.38 -3.83 -23.70
C TYR A 226 1.53 -5.28 -23.25
N LEU A 227 2.54 -5.54 -22.46
CA LEU A 227 2.54 -6.68 -21.56
C LEU A 227 1.47 -6.45 -20.48
N GLU A 228 0.74 -7.47 -20.08
CA GLU A 228 -0.35 -7.32 -19.09
C GLU A 228 0.16 -6.72 -17.77
N ASN A 229 1.34 -7.16 -17.31
CA ASN A 229 2.01 -6.59 -16.15
C ASN A 229 2.43 -5.12 -16.36
N ALA A 230 2.97 -4.77 -17.54
CA ALA A 230 3.38 -3.40 -17.85
C ALA A 230 2.19 -2.44 -17.96
N LEU A 231 1.03 -2.92 -18.39
CA LEU A 231 -0.20 -2.14 -18.36
C LEU A 231 -0.60 -1.85 -16.91
N SER A 232 -0.58 -2.84 -16.04
CA SER A 232 -0.82 -2.66 -14.60
C SER A 232 0.17 -1.68 -13.98
N ASP A 233 1.45 -1.74 -14.35
CA ASP A 233 2.49 -0.82 -13.87
C ASP A 233 2.26 0.62 -14.34
N ARG A 234 1.75 0.83 -15.55
CA ARG A 234 1.40 2.16 -16.06
C ARG A 234 0.25 2.79 -15.29
N TYR A 235 -0.76 2.00 -14.92
CA TYR A 235 -1.83 2.46 -14.02
C TYR A 235 -1.33 2.61 -12.58
N SER A 236 -0.29 1.89 -12.20
CA SER A 236 0.37 2.06 -10.92
C SER A 236 1.24 3.32 -10.83
N GLN A 237 1.39 4.12 -11.90
CA GLN A 237 2.06 5.44 -11.80
C GLN A 237 1.35 6.36 -10.81
N VAL A 238 0.02 6.31 -10.74
CA VAL A 238 -0.73 6.98 -9.65
C VAL A 238 -0.31 6.40 -8.30
N ASN A 239 -0.17 5.08 -8.22
CA ASN A 239 0.32 4.38 -7.03
C ASN A 239 1.79 4.73 -6.74
N HIS A 240 2.64 4.90 -7.74
CA HIS A 240 4.03 5.30 -7.57
C HIS A 240 4.14 6.72 -7.01
N ASN A 241 3.33 7.66 -7.48
CA ASN A 241 3.25 9.00 -6.92
C ASN A 241 2.76 8.98 -5.47
N LEU A 242 1.78 8.14 -5.15
CA LEU A 242 1.30 7.95 -3.77
C LEU A 242 2.36 7.29 -2.88
N LEU A 243 3.13 6.33 -3.39
CA LEU A 243 4.26 5.73 -2.69
C LEU A 243 5.36 6.76 -2.42
N THR A 244 5.72 7.57 -3.43
CA THR A 244 6.70 8.64 -3.28
C THR A 244 6.23 9.68 -2.25
N LEU A 245 4.95 10.06 -2.27
CA LEU A 245 4.37 10.94 -1.27
C LEU A 245 4.41 10.31 0.13
N SER A 246 4.11 9.02 0.24
CA SER A 246 4.19 8.27 1.50
C SER A 246 5.62 8.22 2.04
N ASP A 247 6.62 8.01 1.18
CA ASP A 247 8.04 8.02 1.56
C ASP A 247 8.50 9.40 2.02
N LEU A 248 8.06 10.47 1.34
CA LEU A 248 8.32 11.85 1.76
C LEU A 248 7.69 12.16 3.12
N LEU A 249 6.45 11.75 3.35
CA LEU A 249 5.78 11.93 4.63
C LEU A 249 6.45 11.12 5.73
N ALA A 250 6.93 9.91 5.44
CA ALA A 250 7.73 9.11 6.37
C ALA A 250 9.05 9.82 6.73
N LEU A 251 9.74 10.40 5.74
CA LEU A 251 10.97 11.18 5.96
C LEU A 251 10.71 12.41 6.85
N VAL A 252 9.62 13.14 6.59
CA VAL A 252 9.20 14.29 7.41
C VAL A 252 8.90 13.84 8.85
N SER A 253 8.20 12.73 9.02
CA SER A 253 7.88 12.17 10.35
C SER A 253 9.14 11.77 11.11
N LEU A 254 10.11 11.13 10.45
CA LEU A 254 11.40 10.77 11.04
C LEU A 254 12.21 12.03 11.43
N SER A 255 12.19 13.07 10.58
CA SER A 255 12.84 14.35 10.87
C SER A 255 12.20 15.03 12.09
N ALA A 256 10.86 14.97 12.20
CA ALA A 256 10.13 15.49 13.36
C ALA A 256 10.49 14.76 14.67
N ILE A 257 10.67 13.43 14.63
CA ILE A 257 11.15 12.65 15.78
C ILE A 257 12.53 13.15 16.20
N THR A 258 13.46 13.28 15.25
CA THR A 258 14.84 13.73 15.53
C THR A 258 14.84 15.13 16.15
N PHE A 259 14.07 16.06 15.57
CA PHE A 259 13.96 17.43 16.06
C PHE A 259 13.28 17.51 17.43
N GLY A 260 12.24 16.71 17.66
CA GLY A 260 11.57 16.61 18.97
C GLY A 260 12.52 16.11 20.06
N ILE A 261 13.32 15.09 19.79
CA ILE A 261 14.31 14.57 20.71
C ILE A 261 15.42 15.59 20.95
N TYR A 262 15.92 16.24 19.90
CA TYR A 262 16.91 17.30 20.01
C TYR A 262 16.43 18.43 20.91
N ASN A 263 15.21 18.92 20.69
CA ASN A 263 14.62 19.98 21.52
C ASN A 263 14.44 19.55 22.97
N ALA A 264 13.88 18.37 23.22
CA ALA A 264 13.67 17.86 24.57
C ALA A 264 15.00 17.71 25.33
N THR A 265 16.04 17.20 24.66
CA THR A 265 17.36 17.03 25.25
C THR A 265 18.05 18.37 25.45
N SER A 266 17.97 19.28 24.48
CA SER A 266 18.57 20.63 24.57
C SER A 266 17.96 21.45 25.71
N LEU A 267 16.65 21.40 25.86
CA LEU A 267 15.94 22.08 26.94
C LEU A 267 16.35 21.52 28.32
N THR A 268 16.41 20.19 28.44
CA THR A 268 16.87 19.55 29.66
C THR A 268 18.30 19.99 30.04
N LEU A 269 19.19 20.10 29.04
CA LEU A 269 20.57 20.53 29.27
C LEU A 269 20.65 22.03 29.63
N ALA A 270 19.85 22.89 29.01
CA ALA A 270 19.81 24.32 29.32
C ALA A 270 19.35 24.57 30.76
N GLU A 271 18.32 23.86 31.21
CA GLU A 271 17.79 24.02 32.58
C GLU A 271 18.65 23.39 33.67
N ARG A 272 19.30 22.23 33.35
CA ARG A 272 20.14 21.51 34.31
C ARG A 272 21.64 21.68 34.06
N GLY A 273 22.03 22.69 33.30
CA GLY A 273 23.44 22.95 32.98
C GLY A 273 24.31 23.10 34.24
N HIS A 274 23.73 23.69 35.28
CA HIS A 274 24.42 23.83 36.57
C HIS A 274 24.66 22.48 37.28
N GLU A 275 23.66 21.59 37.30
CA GLU A 275 23.78 20.25 37.85
C GLU A 275 24.82 19.39 37.09
N VAL A 276 24.80 19.54 35.75
CA VAL A 276 25.75 18.86 34.84
C VAL A 276 27.17 19.34 35.10
N ASN A 277 27.39 20.63 35.34
CA ASN A 277 28.68 21.20 35.68
C ASN A 277 29.14 20.74 37.08
N LEU A 278 28.23 20.65 38.04
CA LEU A 278 28.53 20.14 39.38
C LEU A 278 28.98 18.68 39.32
N LEU A 279 28.33 17.83 38.53
CA LEU A 279 28.74 16.45 38.32
C LEU A 279 30.12 16.34 37.68
N ARG A 280 30.50 17.28 36.80
CA ARG A 280 31.85 17.37 36.22
C ARG A 280 32.90 17.71 37.30
N VAL A 281 32.59 18.65 38.20
CA VAL A 281 33.48 19.03 39.28
C VAL A 281 33.72 17.86 40.26
N ILE A 282 32.70 17.04 40.51
CA ILE A 282 32.78 15.84 41.35
C ILE A 282 33.53 14.67 40.65
N GLY A 283 33.95 14.86 39.37
CA GLY A 283 34.79 13.88 38.66
C GLY A 283 34.05 12.97 37.68
N PHE A 284 32.81 13.26 37.33
CA PHE A 284 32.12 12.51 36.26
C PHE A 284 32.76 12.80 34.91
N THR A 285 33.17 11.73 34.20
CA THR A 285 33.75 11.86 32.87
C THR A 285 32.65 12.21 31.87
N GLN A 286 33.01 12.96 30.80
CA GLN A 286 32.07 13.33 29.71
C GLN A 286 31.40 12.10 29.07
N ALA A 287 32.14 10.97 28.96
CA ALA A 287 31.61 9.73 28.42
C ALA A 287 30.47 9.16 29.27
N ARG A 288 30.61 9.18 30.64
CA ARG A 288 29.56 8.71 31.55
C ARG A 288 28.32 9.60 31.49
N LEU A 289 28.52 10.92 31.39
CA LEU A 289 27.43 11.87 31.30
C LEU A 289 26.65 11.72 29.97
N ARG A 290 27.37 11.57 28.85
CA ARG A 290 26.77 11.24 27.55
C ARG A 290 25.98 9.93 27.57
N GLY A 291 26.58 8.89 28.18
CA GLY A 291 25.90 7.61 28.34
C GLY A 291 24.61 7.68 29.16
N PHE A 292 24.59 8.50 30.23
CA PHE A 292 23.41 8.74 31.05
C PHE A 292 22.30 9.44 30.22
N LEU A 293 22.63 10.53 29.51
CA LEU A 293 21.68 11.28 28.69
C LEU A 293 21.12 10.40 27.57
N PHE A 294 21.98 9.62 26.90
CA PHE A 294 21.57 8.67 25.89
C PHE A 294 20.61 7.61 26.44
N ALA A 295 20.95 6.99 27.57
CA ALA A 295 20.12 5.96 28.19
C ALA A 295 18.74 6.52 28.60
N ARG A 296 18.70 7.74 29.16
CA ARG A 296 17.44 8.44 29.48
C ARG A 296 16.59 8.69 28.23
N THR A 297 17.19 9.25 27.18
CA THR A 297 16.49 9.53 25.92
C THR A 297 15.99 8.24 25.27
N LEU A 298 16.80 7.18 25.30
CA LEU A 298 16.40 5.87 24.77
C LEU A 298 15.17 5.31 25.50
N VAL A 299 15.15 5.38 26.83
CA VAL A 299 13.98 4.94 27.62
C VAL A 299 12.72 5.72 27.26
N LEU A 300 12.81 7.06 27.15
CA LEU A 300 11.67 7.91 26.75
C LEU A 300 11.21 7.58 25.32
N THR A 301 12.15 7.39 24.41
CA THR A 301 11.83 7.03 23.01
C THR A 301 11.17 5.67 22.90
N LEU A 302 11.66 4.66 23.63
CA LEU A 302 11.06 3.33 23.66
C LEU A 302 9.65 3.35 24.29
N ALA A 303 9.46 4.12 25.36
CA ALA A 303 8.15 4.31 25.99
C ALA A 303 7.17 5.00 25.02
N ALA A 304 7.62 6.06 24.32
CA ALA A 304 6.84 6.77 23.31
C ALA A 304 6.49 5.85 22.12
N TYR A 305 7.46 5.03 21.69
CA TYR A 305 7.23 4.08 20.61
C TYR A 305 6.19 3.01 20.98
N ALA A 306 6.30 2.43 22.18
CA ALA A 306 5.35 1.44 22.67
C ALA A 306 3.93 2.03 22.79
N LEU A 307 3.81 3.25 23.33
CA LEU A 307 2.54 3.96 23.44
C LEU A 307 1.97 4.31 22.04
N GLY A 308 2.80 4.83 21.15
CA GLY A 308 2.42 5.18 19.78
C GLY A 308 2.00 3.96 18.97
N TRP A 309 2.71 2.84 19.13
CA TRP A 309 2.37 1.58 18.48
C TRP A 309 1.02 1.02 18.96
N ALA A 310 0.77 1.02 20.29
CA ALA A 310 -0.51 0.62 20.84
C ALA A 310 -1.66 1.52 20.37
N ALA A 311 -1.44 2.85 20.36
CA ALA A 311 -2.42 3.81 19.87
C ALA A 311 -2.68 3.65 18.36
N ALA A 312 -1.65 3.39 17.55
CA ALA A 312 -1.81 3.14 16.10
C ALA A 312 -2.62 1.87 15.85
N LEU A 313 -2.37 0.78 16.60
CA LEU A 313 -3.16 -0.45 16.51
C LEU A 313 -4.63 -0.21 16.86
N MET A 314 -4.90 0.51 17.96
CA MET A 314 -6.28 0.86 18.35
C MET A 314 -6.96 1.70 17.28
N LEU A 315 -6.26 2.68 16.72
CA LEU A 315 -6.81 3.55 15.69
C LEU A 315 -7.09 2.80 14.39
N ILE A 316 -6.18 1.93 13.95
CA ILE A 316 -6.37 1.08 12.77
C ILE A 316 -7.58 0.15 12.97
N HIS A 317 -7.69 -0.46 14.14
CA HIS A 317 -8.83 -1.33 14.44
C HIS A 317 -10.16 -0.53 14.48
N TYR A 318 -10.15 0.66 15.07
CA TYR A 318 -11.31 1.54 15.09
C TYR A 318 -11.72 1.98 13.67
N LEU A 319 -10.76 2.41 12.84
CA LEU A 319 -11.01 2.80 11.45
C LEU A 319 -11.57 1.64 10.63
N ALA A 320 -10.99 0.45 10.77
CA ALA A 320 -11.47 -0.74 10.08
C ALA A 320 -12.92 -1.13 10.46
N ALA A 321 -13.31 -0.90 11.72
CA ALA A 321 -14.64 -1.25 12.22
C ALA A 321 -15.72 -0.20 11.90
N HIS A 322 -15.38 1.10 11.86
CA HIS A 322 -16.36 2.18 11.82
C HIS A 322 -16.29 3.02 10.54
N LEU A 323 -15.14 3.05 9.90
CA LEU A 323 -14.89 3.81 8.67
C LEU A 323 -14.22 2.87 7.67
N PRO A 324 -14.95 1.96 7.02
CA PRO A 324 -14.38 1.18 5.93
C PRO A 324 -13.96 2.15 4.83
N ILE A 325 -12.69 2.53 4.83
CA ILE A 325 -12.12 3.36 3.78
C ILE A 325 -11.94 2.43 2.57
N GLU A 326 -12.80 2.62 1.57
CA GLU A 326 -12.70 1.90 0.30
C GLU A 326 -11.85 2.75 -0.66
N LEU A 327 -10.68 2.26 -1.00
CA LEU A 327 -9.89 2.85 -2.08
C LEU A 327 -10.16 2.05 -3.36
N LEU A 328 -10.92 2.67 -4.25
CA LEU A 328 -11.23 2.21 -5.62
C LEU A 328 -11.92 0.84 -5.77
N VAL A 329 -11.59 -0.21 -5.06
CA VAL A 329 -12.21 -1.55 -5.29
C VAL A 329 -12.07 -2.49 -4.08
N ALA A 330 -11.26 -2.16 -3.08
CA ALA A 330 -11.03 -3.03 -1.94
C ALA A 330 -11.08 -2.28 -0.62
N PRO A 331 -11.58 -2.91 0.46
CA PRO A 331 -11.44 -2.33 1.78
C PRO A 331 -9.95 -2.11 2.05
N LEU A 332 -9.60 -0.89 2.44
CA LEU A 332 -8.26 -0.57 2.89
C LEU A 332 -8.00 -1.38 4.17
N ASN A 333 -7.49 -2.59 4.01
CA ASN A 333 -7.03 -3.40 5.12
C ASN A 333 -5.70 -2.81 5.63
N LEU A 334 -5.82 -1.68 6.36
CA LEU A 334 -4.69 -1.13 7.08
C LEU A 334 -4.17 -2.21 8.03
N SER A 335 -2.97 -2.66 7.81
CA SER A 335 -2.30 -3.63 8.68
C SER A 335 -0.90 -3.14 9.01
N LEU A 336 -0.51 -3.25 10.26
CA LEU A 336 0.86 -2.99 10.66
C LEU A 336 1.69 -4.25 10.43
N SER A 337 2.52 -4.23 9.41
CA SER A 337 3.51 -5.29 9.21
C SER A 337 4.49 -5.34 10.40
N PRO A 338 4.74 -6.51 11.00
CA PRO A 338 5.74 -6.65 12.07
C PRO A 338 7.13 -6.14 11.66
N SER A 339 7.51 -6.31 10.40
CA SER A 339 8.77 -5.80 9.86
C SER A 339 8.80 -4.27 9.83
N ALA A 340 7.72 -3.60 9.44
CA ALA A 340 7.62 -2.14 9.48
C ALA A 340 7.67 -1.61 10.92
N ALA A 341 7.04 -2.30 11.87
CA ALA A 341 7.12 -1.95 13.29
C ALA A 341 8.55 -2.09 13.83
N LEU A 342 9.25 -3.17 13.52
CA LEU A 342 10.65 -3.36 13.94
C LEU A 342 11.59 -2.34 13.31
N LEU A 343 11.43 -2.05 12.02
CA LEU A 343 12.21 -1.01 11.34
C LEU A 343 11.94 0.37 11.95
N GLY A 344 10.69 0.71 12.21
CA GLY A 344 10.32 1.97 12.87
C GLY A 344 10.94 2.10 14.25
N MET A 345 10.97 1.03 15.05
CA MET A 345 11.63 1.01 16.35
C MET A 345 13.14 1.21 16.23
N GLY A 346 13.78 0.54 15.29
CA GLY A 346 15.21 0.70 15.00
C GLY A 346 15.56 2.13 14.57
N LEU A 347 14.75 2.70 13.67
CA LEU A 347 14.91 4.08 13.23
C LEU A 347 14.69 5.08 14.37
N ALA A 348 13.65 4.91 15.17
CA ALA A 348 13.41 5.77 16.34
C ALA A 348 14.60 5.74 17.32
N GLY A 349 15.17 4.56 17.59
CA GLY A 349 16.39 4.41 18.39
C GLY A 349 17.61 5.09 17.75
N PHE A 350 17.81 4.95 16.45
CA PHE A 350 18.90 5.60 15.72
C PHE A 350 18.77 7.13 15.74
N PHE A 351 17.59 7.66 15.51
CA PHE A 351 17.36 9.10 15.56
C PHE A 351 17.43 9.66 17.00
N ALA A 352 17.06 8.86 18.00
CA ALA A 352 17.31 9.20 19.41
C ALA A 352 18.82 9.33 19.69
N PHE A 353 19.61 8.41 19.15
CA PHE A 353 21.07 8.48 19.23
C PHE A 353 21.61 9.75 18.58
N LEU A 354 21.21 10.04 17.34
CA LEU A 354 21.65 11.24 16.61
C LEU A 354 21.26 12.52 17.34
N GLY A 355 20.00 12.64 17.77
CA GLY A 355 19.52 13.82 18.51
C GLY A 355 20.32 14.07 19.79
N THR A 356 20.59 13.01 20.55
CA THR A 356 21.43 13.11 21.78
C THR A 356 22.89 13.41 21.44
N TRP A 357 23.41 12.82 20.38
CA TRP A 357 24.79 13.05 19.93
C TRP A 357 25.04 14.52 19.58
N PHE A 358 24.20 15.13 18.75
CA PHE A 358 24.33 16.53 18.37
C PHE A 358 24.22 17.47 19.57
N THR A 359 23.28 17.18 20.48
CA THR A 359 23.11 17.99 21.69
C THR A 359 24.33 17.90 22.61
N THR A 360 24.92 16.72 22.77
CA THR A 360 26.06 16.51 23.67
C THR A 360 27.39 17.02 23.10
N GLN A 361 27.50 17.19 21.77
CA GLN A 361 28.68 17.85 21.19
C GLN A 361 28.78 19.32 21.62
N ARG A 362 27.65 20.02 21.74
CA ARG A 362 27.64 21.42 22.24
C ARG A 362 28.10 21.53 23.70
N LEU A 363 27.81 20.49 24.52
CA LEU A 363 28.34 20.43 25.89
C LEU A 363 29.88 20.33 25.98
N ALA A 364 30.51 19.75 24.96
CA ALA A 364 31.98 19.66 24.91
C ALA A 364 32.62 21.00 24.55
N ALA A 365 31.89 21.86 23.82
CA ALA A 365 32.35 23.18 23.40
C ALA A 365 32.20 24.26 24.51
N LEU A 366 31.36 24.01 25.52
CA LEU A 366 31.24 24.87 26.69
C LEU A 366 32.42 24.60 27.62
N SER A 367 33.47 25.43 27.53
CA SER A 367 34.62 25.42 28.40
C SER A 367 34.18 25.57 29.88
N PRO A 368 34.81 24.85 30.85
CA PRO A 368 34.52 25.02 32.25
C PRO A 368 34.89 26.41 32.83
N LEU A 369 35.47 27.29 32.01
CA LEU A 369 35.97 28.60 32.40
C LEU A 369 35.06 29.79 32.01
N ALA A 370 33.96 29.57 31.32
CA ALA A 370 33.06 30.65 30.91
C ALA A 370 32.04 31.14 31.98
N GLY A 371 32.29 30.82 33.25
CA GLY A 371 31.47 31.23 34.41
C GLY A 371 32.25 32.07 35.42
N ARG A 372 33.29 32.79 34.99
CA ARG A 372 33.98 33.79 35.81
C ARG A 372 34.04 35.12 35.07
N GLU A 373 32.89 35.79 34.97
CA GLU A 373 32.79 37.26 34.93
C GLU A 373 31.53 37.66 35.67
#